data_7abdc66b0bf7ee3c9e012005fa3ab326
#
_entry.id   7abdc66b0bf7ee3c9e012005fa3ab326
#
_cell.length_a   1.000
_cell.length_b   1.000
_cell.length_c   1.000
_cell.angle_alpha   90.00
_cell.angle_beta   90.00
_cell.angle_gamma   90.00
#
_symmetry.space_group_name_H-M   'P 1'
#
loop_
_entity.id
_entity.type
_entity.pdbx_description
1 polymer ?
#
loop_
_entity_poly.entity_id
_entity_poly.type
_entity_poly.pdbx_seq_one_letter_code
_entity_poly.pdbx_strand_id
1 'polypeptide(L)'
;MVDEKQRQIILKFAVTILSVIVIFVCYSYALPRTEVEMDTVYHSSYSGLFVQSKISNTGTKDITDLKVKSSVWNGTEMLATETHYPGILESKQSVKIPFLVFNGPHADQYDLVIIVEFKDNEGKQKLVYSYEIADYGNLAWHEQYFNF
;
A
#
# COMPACT_ATOMS: atom_id res chain seq x y z
N MET A 1 45.56 29.64 -11.06
CA MET A 1 45.10 30.23 -9.77
C MET A 1 43.72 30.84 -10.07
N VAL A 2 42.67 30.30 -9.46
CA VAL A 2 41.30 30.88 -9.62
C VAL A 2 41.26 32.18 -8.82
N ASP A 3 40.93 33.28 -9.47
CA ASP A 3 40.86 34.60 -8.89
C ASP A 3 39.83 34.60 -7.75
N GLU A 4 40.12 35.29 -6.64
CA GLU A 4 39.30 35.33 -5.43
C GLU A 4 37.84 35.78 -5.73
N LYS A 5 37.68 36.69 -6.71
CA LYS A 5 36.38 37.11 -7.24
C LYS A 5 35.61 35.96 -7.91
N GLN A 6 36.32 35.14 -8.70
CA GLN A 6 35.71 33.98 -9.34
C GLN A 6 35.26 32.95 -8.30
N ARG A 7 36.03 32.73 -7.26
CA ARG A 7 35.70 31.82 -6.16
C ARG A 7 34.46 32.26 -5.40
N GLN A 8 34.33 33.57 -5.13
CA GLN A 8 33.13 34.12 -4.50
C GLN A 8 31.88 34.01 -5.37
N ILE A 9 32.01 34.19 -6.69
CA ILE A 9 30.90 34.06 -7.63
C ILE A 9 30.44 32.59 -7.67
N ILE A 10 31.37 31.65 -7.77
CA ILE A 10 31.07 30.22 -7.77
C ILE A 10 30.36 29.79 -6.47
N LEU A 11 30.88 30.29 -5.32
CA LEU A 11 30.27 29.98 -4.02
C LEU A 11 28.83 30.51 -3.91
N LYS A 12 28.61 31.75 -4.33
CA LYS A 12 27.24 32.35 -4.34
C LYS A 12 26.31 31.54 -5.22
N PHE A 13 26.76 31.13 -6.40
CA PHE A 13 25.97 30.33 -7.34
C PHE A 13 25.63 28.94 -6.75
N ALA A 14 26.61 28.29 -6.12
CA ALA A 14 26.41 27.00 -5.46
C ALA A 14 25.42 27.09 -4.29
N VAL A 15 25.52 28.14 -3.46
CA VAL A 15 24.57 28.38 -2.36
C VAL A 15 23.16 28.64 -2.88
N THR A 16 23.02 29.42 -3.97
CA THR A 16 21.72 29.70 -4.57
C THR A 16 21.07 28.41 -5.12
N ILE A 17 21.82 27.59 -5.84
CA ILE A 17 21.32 26.32 -6.37
C ILE A 17 20.91 25.39 -5.21
N LEU A 18 21.74 25.29 -4.18
CA LEU A 18 21.42 24.46 -3.01
C LEU A 18 20.12 24.93 -2.31
N SER A 19 19.97 26.26 -2.15
CA SER A 19 18.75 26.82 -1.56
C SER A 19 17.50 26.51 -2.40
N VAL A 20 17.58 26.60 -3.71
CA VAL A 20 16.48 26.25 -4.62
C VAL A 20 16.11 24.77 -4.50
N ILE A 21 17.12 23.89 -4.44
CA ILE A 21 16.90 22.44 -4.26
C ILE A 21 16.21 22.17 -2.93
N VAL A 22 16.68 22.79 -1.83
CA VAL A 22 16.08 22.60 -0.50
C VAL A 22 14.63 23.07 -0.48
N ILE A 23 14.36 24.26 -1.06
CA ILE A 23 12.99 24.80 -1.15
C ILE A 23 12.09 23.86 -1.96
N PHE A 24 12.58 23.35 -3.10
CA PHE A 24 11.82 22.43 -3.94
C PHE A 24 11.51 21.10 -3.21
N VAL A 25 12.49 20.55 -2.50
CA VAL A 25 12.30 19.34 -1.69
C VAL A 25 11.30 19.59 -0.57
N CYS A 26 11.46 20.67 0.21
CA CYS A 26 10.51 21.03 1.26
C CYS A 26 9.08 21.23 0.71
N TYR A 27 8.95 21.89 -0.44
CA TYR A 27 7.68 22.11 -1.10
C TYR A 27 7.03 20.80 -1.54
N SER A 28 7.82 19.86 -2.13
CA SER A 28 7.31 18.55 -2.55
C SER A 28 6.81 17.72 -1.37
N TYR A 29 7.44 17.82 -0.20
CA TYR A 29 6.99 17.14 1.02
C TYR A 29 5.76 17.82 1.67
N ALA A 30 5.60 19.13 1.49
CA ALA A 30 4.48 19.89 2.05
C ALA A 30 3.20 19.81 1.19
N LEU A 31 3.32 19.36 -0.08
CA LEU A 31 2.15 19.23 -0.95
C LEU A 31 1.18 18.17 -0.39
N PRO A 32 -0.09 18.54 -0.25
CA PRO A 32 -1.11 17.58 0.16
C PRO A 32 -1.25 16.49 -0.90
N ARG A 33 -0.98 15.26 -0.53
CA ARG A 33 -1.11 14.10 -1.42
C ARG A 33 -1.82 12.96 -0.71
N THR A 34 -2.58 12.22 -1.47
CA THR A 34 -3.15 10.94 -1.07
C THR A 34 -2.28 9.84 -1.65
N GLU A 35 -1.87 8.91 -0.83
CA GLU A 35 -1.05 7.78 -1.23
C GLU A 35 -1.41 6.58 -0.38
N VAL A 36 -1.88 5.52 -1.01
CA VAL A 36 -2.34 4.31 -0.32
C VAL A 36 -1.50 3.14 -0.81
N GLU A 37 -0.89 2.46 0.14
CA GLU A 37 -0.13 1.24 -0.09
C GLU A 37 -0.84 0.06 0.56
N MET A 38 -0.71 -1.10 -0.04
CA MET A 38 -1.22 -2.34 0.51
C MET A 38 -0.17 -3.43 0.49
N ASP A 39 0.05 -4.01 1.66
CA ASP A 39 0.82 -5.24 1.84
C ASP A 39 -0.13 -6.37 2.21
N THR A 40 0.08 -7.55 1.66
CA THR A 40 -0.76 -8.71 1.94
C THR A 40 0.09 -9.92 2.25
N VAL A 41 -0.20 -10.57 3.37
CA VAL A 41 0.31 -11.89 3.69
C VAL A 41 -0.83 -12.90 3.66
N TYR A 42 -0.55 -14.10 3.17
CA TYR A 42 -1.52 -15.19 3.20
C TYR A 42 -0.84 -16.52 3.51
N HIS A 43 -1.61 -17.39 4.10
CA HIS A 43 -1.24 -18.76 4.41
C HIS A 43 -2.40 -19.70 4.14
N SER A 44 -2.18 -20.70 3.31
CA SER A 44 -3.13 -21.75 2.99
C SER A 44 -2.77 -23.03 3.75
N SER A 45 -3.79 -23.70 4.26
CA SER A 45 -3.66 -24.99 4.97
C SER A 45 -4.86 -25.87 4.67
N TYR A 46 -4.83 -27.12 5.17
CA TYR A 46 -5.97 -28.04 5.03
C TYR A 46 -7.28 -27.53 5.66
N SER A 47 -7.19 -26.63 6.63
CA SER A 47 -8.36 -26.04 7.30
C SER A 47 -8.90 -24.80 6.61
N GLY A 48 -8.18 -24.24 5.65
CA GLY A 48 -8.59 -23.05 4.91
C GLY A 48 -7.45 -22.09 4.59
N LEU A 49 -7.84 -20.90 4.18
CA LEU A 49 -6.95 -19.80 3.83
C LEU A 49 -7.09 -18.67 4.86
N PHE A 50 -5.97 -18.25 5.42
CA PHE A 50 -5.86 -17.00 6.18
C PHE A 50 -5.17 -15.94 5.34
N VAL A 51 -5.77 -14.77 5.28
CA VAL A 51 -5.21 -13.59 4.62
C VAL A 51 -5.21 -12.43 5.61
N GLN A 52 -4.14 -11.67 5.63
CA GLN A 52 -4.08 -10.41 6.35
C GLN A 52 -3.57 -9.33 5.41
N SER A 53 -4.39 -8.34 5.16
CA SER A 53 -4.05 -7.16 4.35
C SER A 53 -3.82 -5.97 5.26
N LYS A 54 -2.68 -5.33 5.11
CA LYS A 54 -2.34 -4.07 5.77
C LYS A 54 -2.45 -2.95 4.75
N ILE A 55 -3.38 -2.04 4.97
CA ILE A 55 -3.57 -0.85 4.15
C ILE A 55 -2.97 0.32 4.91
N SER A 56 -2.05 1.02 4.27
CA SER A 56 -1.32 2.16 4.84
C SER A 56 -1.61 3.41 4.03
N ASN A 57 -2.02 4.47 4.71
CA ASN A 57 -2.07 5.79 4.12
C ASN A 57 -0.72 6.47 4.31
N THR A 58 0.16 6.38 3.29
CA THR A 58 1.49 7.01 3.31
C THR A 58 1.45 8.47 2.86
N GLY A 59 0.29 8.96 2.46
CA GLY A 59 0.02 10.34 2.10
C GLY A 59 0.04 11.32 3.27
N THR A 60 -0.24 12.57 2.98
CA THR A 60 -0.32 13.67 3.97
C THR A 60 -1.76 14.08 4.27
N LYS A 61 -2.74 13.42 3.65
CA LYS A 61 -4.17 13.66 3.86
C LYS A 61 -4.88 12.39 4.28
N ASP A 62 -5.93 12.56 5.05
CA ASP A 62 -6.83 11.48 5.42
C ASP A 62 -7.59 10.98 4.19
N ILE A 63 -7.86 9.70 4.15
CA ILE A 63 -8.76 9.07 3.20
C ILE A 63 -10.06 8.71 3.90
N THR A 64 -11.15 8.82 3.17
CA THR A 64 -12.50 8.55 3.68
C THR A 64 -13.18 7.47 2.87
N ASP A 65 -14.30 6.96 3.40
CA ASP A 65 -15.10 5.92 2.74
C ASP A 65 -14.27 4.67 2.37
N LEU A 66 -13.24 4.36 3.18
CA LEU A 66 -12.39 3.19 2.96
C LEU A 66 -13.21 1.92 3.08
N LYS A 67 -13.19 1.15 2.00
CA LYS A 67 -13.86 -0.14 1.87
C LYS A 67 -12.89 -1.13 1.28
N VAL A 68 -12.77 -2.29 1.87
CA VAL A 68 -11.90 -3.36 1.41
C VAL A 68 -12.71 -4.61 1.17
N LYS A 69 -12.70 -5.11 -0.06
CA LYS A 69 -13.34 -6.35 -0.45
C LYS A 69 -12.29 -7.38 -0.81
N SER A 70 -12.25 -8.47 -0.05
CA SER A 70 -11.42 -9.64 -0.33
C SER A 70 -12.28 -10.76 -0.92
N SER A 71 -11.79 -11.43 -1.95
CA SER A 71 -12.50 -12.53 -2.60
C SER A 71 -11.51 -13.58 -3.12
N VAL A 72 -11.92 -14.84 -3.03
CA VAL A 72 -11.17 -15.98 -3.56
C VAL A 72 -11.96 -16.61 -4.71
N TRP A 73 -11.27 -16.87 -5.81
CA TRP A 73 -11.84 -17.36 -7.05
C TRP A 73 -11.15 -18.63 -7.52
N ASN A 74 -11.95 -19.55 -8.07
CA ASN A 74 -11.48 -20.69 -8.86
C ASN A 74 -11.94 -20.47 -10.32
N GLY A 75 -11.04 -19.94 -11.13
CA GLY A 75 -11.40 -19.49 -12.48
C GLY A 75 -12.52 -18.44 -12.46
N THR A 76 -13.72 -18.81 -12.85
CA THR A 76 -14.91 -17.92 -12.87
C THR A 76 -15.81 -18.06 -11.65
N GLU A 77 -15.56 -19.04 -10.79
CA GLU A 77 -16.36 -19.30 -9.60
C GLU A 77 -15.80 -18.58 -8.39
N MET A 78 -16.64 -17.75 -7.74
CA MET A 78 -16.28 -17.09 -6.49
C MET A 78 -16.55 -18.02 -5.31
N LEU A 79 -15.50 -18.47 -4.62
CA LEU A 79 -15.60 -19.40 -3.51
C LEU A 79 -15.92 -18.70 -2.19
N ALA A 80 -15.35 -17.54 -1.96
CA ALA A 80 -15.55 -16.76 -0.75
C ALA A 80 -15.37 -15.26 -1.02
N THR A 81 -16.09 -14.45 -0.26
CA THR A 81 -15.91 -12.98 -0.29
C THR A 81 -16.28 -12.39 1.05
N GLU A 82 -15.53 -11.38 1.45
CA GLU A 82 -15.79 -10.58 2.64
C GLU A 82 -15.53 -9.10 2.35
N THR A 83 -16.31 -8.23 2.99
CA THR A 83 -16.16 -6.79 2.82
C THR A 83 -16.07 -6.12 4.18
N HIS A 84 -15.01 -5.34 4.38
CA HIS A 84 -14.78 -4.54 5.57
C HIS A 84 -14.91 -3.05 5.25
N TYR A 85 -15.39 -2.28 6.23
CA TYR A 85 -15.64 -0.84 6.12
C TYR A 85 -14.89 -0.09 7.24
N PRO A 86 -13.57 0.10 7.11
CA PRO A 86 -12.81 0.85 8.14
C PRO A 86 -13.24 2.31 8.24
N GLY A 87 -13.80 2.90 7.17
CA GLY A 87 -14.32 4.25 7.14
C GLY A 87 -13.25 5.29 6.86
N ILE A 88 -12.59 5.80 7.89
CA ILE A 88 -11.54 6.82 7.75
C ILE A 88 -10.19 6.18 8.08
N LEU A 89 -9.18 6.48 7.27
CA LEU A 89 -7.79 6.17 7.56
C LEU A 89 -6.97 7.45 7.53
N GLU A 90 -6.55 7.89 8.71
CA GLU A 90 -5.80 9.13 8.88
C GLU A 90 -4.44 9.07 8.17
N SER A 91 -3.89 10.25 7.89
CA SER A 91 -2.53 10.38 7.35
C SER A 91 -1.52 9.63 8.21
N LYS A 92 -0.63 8.88 7.57
CA LYS A 92 0.43 8.07 8.21
C LYS A 92 -0.04 6.94 9.09
N GLN A 93 -1.32 6.60 9.04
CA GLN A 93 -1.87 5.44 9.74
C GLN A 93 -2.03 4.23 8.83
N SER A 94 -2.17 3.07 9.45
CA SER A 94 -2.47 1.81 8.76
C SER A 94 -3.53 1.02 9.50
N VAL A 95 -4.27 0.21 8.75
CA VAL A 95 -5.27 -0.73 9.26
C VAL A 95 -4.97 -2.12 8.74
N LYS A 96 -5.12 -3.13 9.60
CA LYS A 96 -4.99 -4.54 9.25
C LYS A 96 -6.38 -5.15 9.12
N ILE A 97 -6.60 -5.86 8.02
CA ILE A 97 -7.88 -6.48 7.70
C ILE A 97 -7.65 -7.97 7.49
N PRO A 98 -8.15 -8.81 8.41
CA PRO A 98 -8.12 -10.25 8.27
C PRO A 98 -9.20 -10.72 7.30
N PHE A 99 -8.95 -11.82 6.61
CA PHE A 99 -9.91 -12.56 5.81
C PHE A 99 -9.66 -14.06 5.99
N LEU A 100 -10.70 -14.78 6.40
CA LEU A 100 -10.64 -16.21 6.68
C LEU A 100 -11.58 -16.96 5.75
N VAL A 101 -11.04 -17.95 5.05
CA VAL A 101 -11.83 -18.86 4.21
C VAL A 101 -11.70 -20.26 4.81
N PHE A 102 -12.80 -20.80 5.28
CA PHE A 102 -12.86 -22.15 5.84
C PHE A 102 -13.10 -23.19 4.75
N ASN A 103 -12.51 -24.39 4.90
CA ASN A 103 -12.66 -25.52 4.00
C ASN A 103 -12.15 -25.30 2.56
N GLY A 104 -11.15 -24.48 2.38
CA GLY A 104 -10.51 -24.26 1.07
C GLY A 104 -9.61 -23.05 1.08
N PRO A 105 -8.93 -22.73 0.00
CA PRO A 105 -8.49 -23.61 -1.09
C PRO A 105 -7.35 -24.52 -0.67
N HIS A 106 -7.36 -25.75 -1.12
CA HIS A 106 -6.31 -26.72 -0.86
C HIS A 106 -5.49 -26.91 -2.14
N ALA A 107 -4.21 -26.67 -2.12
CA ALA A 107 -3.21 -27.09 -3.12
C ALA A 107 -3.52 -26.81 -4.62
N ASP A 108 -4.70 -26.35 -4.98
CA ASP A 108 -5.06 -25.95 -6.34
C ASP A 108 -4.75 -24.48 -6.56
N GLN A 109 -4.68 -24.06 -7.81
CA GLN A 109 -4.48 -22.64 -8.16
C GLN A 109 -5.76 -21.86 -7.96
N TYR A 110 -5.73 -20.90 -7.06
CA TYR A 110 -6.82 -19.98 -6.78
C TYR A 110 -6.34 -18.54 -6.86
N ASP A 111 -7.23 -17.65 -7.25
CA ASP A 111 -6.97 -16.23 -7.28
C ASP A 111 -7.54 -15.54 -6.04
N LEU A 112 -6.67 -14.90 -5.27
CA LEU A 112 -7.05 -13.97 -4.22
C LEU A 112 -7.11 -12.57 -4.83
N VAL A 113 -8.29 -11.97 -4.86
CA VAL A 113 -8.50 -10.62 -5.35
C VAL A 113 -8.91 -9.70 -4.21
N ILE A 114 -8.15 -8.63 -4.00
CA ILE A 114 -8.42 -7.62 -2.99
C ILE A 114 -8.67 -6.29 -3.68
N ILE A 115 -9.84 -5.72 -3.41
CA ILE A 115 -10.26 -4.43 -3.95
C ILE A 115 -10.31 -3.44 -2.80
N VAL A 116 -9.54 -2.37 -2.91
CA VAL A 116 -9.52 -1.24 -1.99
C VAL A 116 -10.20 -0.06 -2.67
N GLU A 117 -11.34 0.35 -2.14
CA GLU A 117 -12.08 1.54 -2.59
C GLU A 117 -12.02 2.60 -1.50
N PHE A 118 -11.74 3.83 -1.87
CA PHE A 118 -11.70 4.97 -0.95
C PHE A 118 -12.02 6.26 -1.68
N LYS A 119 -12.20 7.32 -0.92
CA LYS A 119 -12.41 8.66 -1.43
C LYS A 119 -11.28 9.58 -0.96
N ASP A 120 -10.73 10.31 -1.91
CA ASP A 120 -9.75 11.35 -1.68
C ASP A 120 -10.26 12.71 -2.22
N ASN A 121 -9.37 13.68 -2.37
CA ASN A 121 -9.73 15.00 -2.91
C ASN A 121 -10.06 14.99 -4.40
N GLU A 122 -9.61 13.98 -5.14
CA GLU A 122 -9.85 13.83 -6.58
C GLU A 122 -11.12 13.05 -6.85
N GLY A 123 -11.71 12.44 -5.81
CA GLY A 123 -12.94 11.68 -5.88
C GLY A 123 -12.80 10.24 -5.39
N LYS A 124 -13.56 9.34 -6.01
CA LYS A 124 -13.52 7.91 -5.67
C LYS A 124 -12.36 7.24 -6.39
N GLN A 125 -11.53 6.56 -5.62
CA GLN A 125 -10.39 5.77 -6.09
C GLN A 125 -10.66 4.28 -5.89
N LYS A 126 -10.07 3.47 -6.75
CA LYS A 126 -10.15 2.01 -6.67
C LYS A 126 -8.81 1.39 -7.03
N LEU A 127 -8.27 0.61 -6.12
CA LEU A 127 -7.08 -0.22 -6.32
C LEU A 127 -7.49 -1.69 -6.35
N VAL A 128 -6.87 -2.47 -7.22
CA VAL A 128 -7.14 -3.91 -7.35
C VAL A 128 -5.82 -4.64 -7.28
N TYR A 129 -5.74 -5.60 -6.36
CA TYR A 129 -4.59 -6.47 -6.18
C TYR A 129 -5.01 -7.91 -6.41
N SER A 130 -4.21 -8.66 -7.13
CA SER A 130 -4.45 -10.06 -7.42
C SER A 130 -3.22 -10.89 -7.07
N TYR A 131 -3.43 -12.01 -6.38
CA TYR A 131 -2.40 -12.95 -5.96
C TYR A 131 -2.84 -14.36 -6.36
N GLU A 132 -1.94 -15.10 -6.99
CA GLU A 132 -2.14 -16.53 -7.23
C GLU A 132 -1.75 -17.32 -5.97
N ILE A 133 -2.69 -18.09 -5.44
CA ILE A 133 -2.48 -18.93 -4.27
C ILE A 133 -2.12 -20.32 -4.77
N ALA A 134 -0.83 -20.55 -5.03
CA ALA A 134 -0.31 -21.83 -5.47
C ALA A 134 0.45 -22.59 -4.36
N ASP A 135 0.95 -21.87 -3.37
CA ASP A 135 1.77 -22.36 -2.27
C ASP A 135 1.07 -22.18 -0.92
N TYR A 136 1.60 -22.82 0.12
CA TYR A 136 1.08 -22.72 1.49
C TYR A 136 1.17 -21.33 2.11
N GLY A 137 1.96 -20.43 1.51
CA GLY A 137 2.07 -19.04 1.96
C GLY A 137 2.91 -18.21 1.00
N ASN A 138 2.65 -16.92 0.93
CA ASN A 138 3.49 -16.03 0.13
C ASN A 138 4.81 -15.70 0.87
N LEU A 139 5.77 -15.13 0.12
CA LEU A 139 7.08 -14.78 0.67
C LEU A 139 6.96 -13.83 1.87
N ALA A 140 6.04 -12.87 1.81
CA ALA A 140 5.78 -11.95 2.91
C ALA A 140 5.31 -12.66 4.19
N TRP A 141 4.54 -13.76 4.08
CA TRP A 141 4.16 -14.59 5.22
C TRP A 141 5.39 -15.21 5.89
N HIS A 142 6.29 -15.79 5.11
CA HIS A 142 7.49 -16.43 5.65
C HIS A 142 8.47 -15.43 6.27
N GLU A 143 8.64 -14.26 5.67
CA GLU A 143 9.61 -13.25 6.10
C GLU A 143 9.09 -12.33 7.21
N GLN A 144 7.79 -12.05 7.25
CA GLN A 144 7.22 -11.00 8.08
C GLN A 144 6.16 -11.47 9.06
N TYR A 145 6.06 -12.78 9.27
CA TYR A 145 5.01 -13.35 10.14
C TYR A 145 4.89 -12.67 11.50
N PHE A 146 6.00 -12.25 12.09
CA PHE A 146 6.06 -11.56 13.38
C PHE A 146 6.05 -10.03 13.28
N ASN A 147 6.35 -9.45 12.13
CA ASN A 147 6.56 -8.01 11.93
C ASN A 147 5.44 -7.35 11.10
N PHE A 148 4.51 -8.12 10.61
CA PHE A 148 3.43 -7.65 9.73
C PHE A 148 2.32 -6.91 10.48
#